data_379c786323ef9f77ca83c680a5fadc34
#
_entry.id   379c786323ef9f77ca83c680a5fadc34
#
_cell.length_a   1.000
_cell.length_b   1.000
_cell.length_c   1.000
_cell.angle_alpha   90.00
_cell.angle_beta   90.00
_cell.angle_gamma   90.00
#
_symmetry.space_group_name_H-M   'P 1'
#
loop_
_entity.id
_entity.type
_entity.pdbx_description
1 polymer ?
#
loop_
_entity_poly.entity_id
_entity_poly.type
_entity_poly.pdbx_seq_one_letter_code
_entity_poly.pdbx_strand_id
1 'polypeptide(L)'
;MKNTWKKLAVMVVTASMVICGGAMSVSAAAETPEKVTVNVAYMPDYSSLNGLISAVELGYFEDENIDVELTEFADGPTVIQAMEYGSIDIGYIGQGAHKLCINGRADIFALAHVSNSDGVIGSKEKGTDTIEGLKGKKIAYSSGTSSEDILKKTLAKGGMTMDDITAIDMDATNIVTAMISGSVDACATWVPNSLKVLQEVDDAIQLTDNKTFRADTVSLDSWIVMKKYSEENRDLLVRFARALYKGFDYRADHSHDDEVCGWIADKIKLDKQTLLEQVNVADWTTSDFIRNHLDEVKGYYELQQKSFVESGDCEETPVEDYVLLDVMKEACAE
;
A
#
# COMPACT_ATOMS: atom_id res chain seq x y z
N MET A 1 3.78 59.88 -53.31
CA MET A 1 4.45 61.21 -53.21
C MET A 1 5.05 61.34 -51.80
N LYS A 2 6.38 61.63 -51.78
CA LYS A 2 7.21 62.21 -50.69
C LYS A 2 7.40 61.46 -49.40
N ASN A 3 8.49 60.70 -49.31
CA ASN A 3 9.73 60.83 -48.49
C ASN A 3 9.67 61.83 -47.34
N THR A 4 10.09 61.36 -46.16
CA THR A 4 11.16 62.06 -45.36
C THR A 4 11.77 61.11 -44.30
N TRP A 5 13.06 60.84 -44.52
CA TRP A 5 13.98 60.22 -43.53
C TRP A 5 14.34 61.28 -42.52
N LYS A 6 14.39 60.90 -41.23
CA LYS A 6 15.16 61.65 -40.22
C LYS A 6 16.11 60.71 -39.51
N LYS A 7 17.40 61.00 -39.72
CA LYS A 7 18.57 60.47 -39.04
C LYS A 7 18.53 60.93 -37.58
N LEU A 8 18.82 59.99 -36.65
CA LEU A 8 19.16 60.41 -35.27
C LEU A 8 20.53 59.83 -34.92
N ALA A 9 21.32 60.72 -34.34
CA ALA A 9 22.75 60.56 -34.06
C ALA A 9 22.98 59.66 -32.86
N VAL A 10 24.06 58.88 -32.95
CA VAL A 10 24.65 58.07 -31.86
C VAL A 10 25.43 59.02 -30.97
N MET A 11 25.08 59.08 -29.69
CA MET A 11 25.89 59.71 -28.65
C MET A 11 26.50 58.62 -27.76
N VAL A 12 27.80 58.39 -27.92
CA VAL A 12 28.60 57.50 -27.07
C VAL A 12 28.93 58.26 -25.81
N VAL A 13 28.40 57.80 -24.68
CA VAL A 13 28.84 58.24 -23.33
C VAL A 13 29.63 57.10 -22.72
N THR A 14 30.94 57.23 -22.67
CA THR A 14 31.86 56.40 -21.90
C THR A 14 31.76 56.78 -20.46
N ALA A 15 31.11 55.97 -19.64
CA ALA A 15 31.15 56.03 -18.18
C ALA A 15 32.04 54.90 -17.64
N SER A 16 33.19 55.27 -17.09
CA SER A 16 34.11 54.39 -16.37
C SER A 16 33.43 53.97 -15.07
N MET A 17 33.04 52.68 -14.92
CA MET A 17 32.61 52.14 -13.62
C MET A 17 33.76 51.43 -12.91
N VAL A 18 34.06 51.92 -11.73
CA VAL A 18 34.93 51.31 -10.74
C VAL A 18 34.32 49.99 -10.29
N ILE A 19 35.07 48.89 -10.48
CA ILE A 19 34.69 47.58 -9.99
C ILE A 19 35.00 47.52 -8.50
N CYS A 20 33.97 47.73 -7.63
CA CYS A 20 33.99 47.27 -6.24
C CYS A 20 33.50 45.82 -6.23
N GLY A 21 34.45 44.90 -6.01
CA GLY A 21 34.14 43.46 -5.83
C GLY A 21 33.37 43.22 -4.53
N GLY A 22 32.06 43.18 -4.63
CA GLY A 22 31.16 42.57 -3.63
C GLY A 22 30.72 41.24 -4.16
N ALA A 23 31.23 40.16 -3.57
CA ALA A 23 30.66 38.82 -3.81
C ALA A 23 29.23 38.80 -3.27
N MET A 24 28.24 39.05 -4.14
CA MET A 24 26.86 38.70 -3.82
C MET A 24 26.78 37.19 -3.93
N SER A 25 26.77 36.53 -2.76
CA SER A 25 26.24 35.16 -2.66
C SER A 25 24.77 35.21 -3.05
N VAL A 26 24.48 34.85 -4.29
CA VAL A 26 23.13 34.49 -4.70
C VAL A 26 22.80 33.20 -3.93
N SER A 27 22.14 33.35 -2.79
CA SER A 27 21.41 32.23 -2.19
C SER A 27 20.34 31.88 -3.21
N ALA A 28 20.51 30.77 -3.92
CA ALA A 28 19.43 30.18 -4.67
C ALA A 28 18.34 29.84 -3.63
N ALA A 29 17.31 30.66 -3.55
CA ALA A 29 16.10 30.27 -2.88
C ALA A 29 15.65 28.98 -3.58
N ALA A 30 15.54 27.87 -2.85
CA ALA A 30 14.96 26.65 -3.40
C ALA A 30 13.58 27.04 -3.96
N GLU A 31 13.40 26.85 -5.26
CA GLU A 31 12.08 27.10 -5.87
C GLU A 31 11.09 26.19 -5.18
N THR A 32 10.00 26.74 -4.66
CA THR A 32 8.90 25.95 -4.13
C THR A 32 8.36 25.05 -5.25
N PRO A 33 8.28 23.73 -5.07
CA PRO A 33 7.77 22.85 -6.11
C PRO A 33 6.38 23.29 -6.58
N GLU A 34 6.10 23.13 -7.87
CA GLU A 34 4.76 23.37 -8.41
C GLU A 34 3.75 22.41 -7.76
N LYS A 35 2.54 22.91 -7.51
CA LYS A 35 1.46 22.12 -6.94
C LYS A 35 0.97 21.09 -7.94
N VAL A 36 0.92 19.81 -7.53
CA VAL A 36 0.58 18.67 -8.39
C VAL A 36 -0.58 17.88 -7.78
N THR A 37 -1.52 17.45 -8.61
CA THR A 37 -2.57 16.51 -8.21
C THR A 37 -2.09 15.08 -8.46
N VAL A 38 -2.25 14.20 -7.45
CA VAL A 38 -1.91 12.77 -7.50
C VAL A 38 -3.17 11.94 -7.27
N ASN A 39 -3.47 11.03 -8.22
CA ASN A 39 -4.58 10.10 -8.12
C ASN A 39 -4.16 8.86 -7.35
N VAL A 40 -4.78 8.62 -6.19
CA VAL A 40 -4.36 7.57 -5.25
C VAL A 40 -5.45 6.52 -5.07
N ALA A 41 -5.09 5.26 -5.28
CA ALA A 41 -5.95 4.12 -5.00
C ALA A 41 -5.79 3.62 -3.57
N TYR A 42 -6.91 3.36 -2.90
CA TYR A 42 -6.98 2.78 -1.57
C TYR A 42 -8.00 1.65 -1.48
N MET A 43 -7.90 0.80 -0.46
CA MET A 43 -8.92 -0.17 -0.09
C MET A 43 -9.77 0.35 1.08
N PRO A 44 -11.09 0.00 1.17
CA PRO A 44 -11.97 0.54 2.21
C PRO A 44 -11.78 -0.16 3.56
N ASP A 45 -10.59 -0.04 4.13
CA ASP A 45 -10.21 -0.60 5.43
C ASP A 45 -9.25 0.33 6.20
N TYR A 46 -9.02 0.02 7.46
CA TYR A 46 -8.08 0.76 8.31
C TYR A 46 -6.65 0.64 7.80
N SER A 47 -6.25 -0.54 7.32
CA SER A 47 -4.87 -0.84 6.91
C SER A 47 -4.38 0.07 5.80
N SER A 48 -5.22 0.28 4.78
CA SER A 48 -4.93 1.15 3.65
C SER A 48 -4.99 2.64 4.01
N LEU A 49 -5.95 3.02 4.88
CA LEU A 49 -6.30 4.42 5.07
C LEU A 49 -5.63 5.09 6.26
N ASN A 50 -5.17 4.34 7.29
CA ASN A 50 -4.74 4.95 8.55
C ASN A 50 -3.71 6.08 8.39
N GLY A 51 -2.60 5.82 7.71
CA GLY A 51 -1.56 6.85 7.48
C GLY A 51 -1.93 7.82 6.36
N LEU A 52 -2.58 7.33 5.29
CA LEU A 52 -2.99 8.15 4.16
C LEU A 52 -3.98 9.24 4.60
N ILE A 53 -5.07 8.84 5.31
CA ILE A 53 -6.09 9.78 5.75
C ILE A 53 -5.53 10.75 6.81
N SER A 54 -4.65 10.27 7.71
CA SER A 54 -3.96 11.14 8.67
C SER A 54 -3.12 12.20 7.95
N ALA A 55 -2.40 11.83 6.90
CA ALA A 55 -1.60 12.78 6.12
C ALA A 55 -2.49 13.79 5.36
N VAL A 56 -3.66 13.38 4.89
CA VAL A 56 -4.63 14.27 4.23
C VAL A 56 -5.23 15.25 5.24
N GLU A 57 -5.81 14.75 6.34
CA GLU A 57 -6.53 15.57 7.32
C GLU A 57 -5.63 16.56 8.07
N LEU A 58 -4.33 16.20 8.24
CA LEU A 58 -3.33 17.04 8.90
C LEU A 58 -2.57 17.96 7.92
N GLY A 59 -2.88 17.93 6.63
CA GLY A 59 -2.29 18.82 5.63
C GLY A 59 -0.86 18.46 5.23
N TYR A 60 -0.34 17.27 5.57
CA TYR A 60 1.05 16.89 5.26
C TYR A 60 1.32 16.80 3.75
N PHE A 61 0.32 16.43 2.94
CA PHE A 61 0.44 16.49 1.48
C PHE A 61 0.42 17.93 0.96
N GLU A 62 -0.38 18.80 1.56
CA GLU A 62 -0.42 20.22 1.18
C GLU A 62 0.91 20.92 1.48
N ASP A 63 1.58 20.58 2.59
CA ASP A 63 2.93 21.05 2.94
C ASP A 63 3.97 20.68 1.88
N GLU A 64 3.77 19.58 1.16
CA GLU A 64 4.62 19.10 0.07
C GLU A 64 4.12 19.58 -1.33
N ASN A 65 3.14 20.49 -1.38
CA ASN A 65 2.48 20.96 -2.61
C ASN A 65 1.86 19.83 -3.43
N ILE A 66 1.19 18.89 -2.77
CA ILE A 66 0.49 17.76 -3.38
C ILE A 66 -1.00 17.84 -3.02
N ASP A 67 -1.88 17.83 -4.04
CA ASP A 67 -3.30 17.55 -3.88
C ASP A 67 -3.54 16.05 -4.12
N VAL A 68 -4.33 15.40 -3.27
CA VAL A 68 -4.58 13.97 -3.36
C VAL A 68 -6.04 13.71 -3.75
N GLU A 69 -6.25 13.02 -4.87
CA GLU A 69 -7.57 12.51 -5.27
C GLU A 69 -7.68 11.02 -4.97
N LEU A 70 -8.61 10.64 -4.08
CA LEU A 70 -8.72 9.29 -3.52
C LEU A 70 -9.80 8.48 -4.23
N THR A 71 -9.43 7.32 -4.81
CA THR A 71 -10.34 6.36 -5.47
C THR A 71 -10.30 5.01 -4.77
N GLU A 72 -11.47 4.47 -4.45
CA GLU A 72 -11.65 3.18 -3.79
C GLU A 72 -11.55 2.01 -4.77
N PHE A 73 -10.83 0.96 -4.35
CA PHE A 73 -10.71 -0.31 -5.07
C PHE A 73 -10.94 -1.50 -4.12
N ALA A 74 -11.39 -2.61 -4.69
CA ALA A 74 -11.70 -3.82 -3.93
C ALA A 74 -10.45 -4.64 -3.55
N ASP A 75 -9.39 -4.60 -4.39
CA ASP A 75 -8.20 -5.44 -4.27
C ASP A 75 -6.98 -4.89 -5.02
N GLY A 76 -5.79 -5.44 -4.71
CA GLY A 76 -4.52 -5.02 -5.30
C GLY A 76 -4.38 -5.27 -6.81
N PRO A 77 -4.80 -6.41 -7.35
CA PRO A 77 -4.78 -6.65 -8.79
C PRO A 77 -5.54 -5.60 -9.61
N THR A 78 -6.72 -5.17 -9.14
CA THR A 78 -7.51 -4.12 -9.81
C THR A 78 -6.87 -2.74 -9.69
N VAL A 79 -6.18 -2.44 -8.57
CA VAL A 79 -5.36 -1.24 -8.43
C VAL A 79 -4.27 -1.19 -9.50
N ILE A 80 -3.46 -2.26 -9.61
CA ILE A 80 -2.37 -2.32 -10.60
C ILE A 80 -2.93 -2.17 -12.03
N GLN A 81 -4.05 -2.81 -12.34
CA GLN A 81 -4.69 -2.66 -13.64
C GLN A 81 -5.10 -1.20 -13.92
N ALA A 82 -5.67 -0.50 -12.95
CA ALA A 82 -6.04 0.91 -13.10
C ALA A 82 -4.82 1.82 -13.29
N MET A 83 -3.70 1.50 -12.62
CA MET A 83 -2.42 2.20 -12.80
C MET A 83 -1.84 1.98 -14.21
N GLU A 84 -1.91 0.77 -14.75
CA GLU A 84 -1.48 0.45 -16.12
C GLU A 84 -2.29 1.20 -17.18
N TYR A 85 -3.58 1.47 -16.91
CA TYR A 85 -4.43 2.29 -17.77
C TYR A 85 -4.22 3.80 -17.57
N GLY A 86 -3.40 4.22 -16.60
CA GLY A 86 -3.06 5.61 -16.32
C GLY A 86 -4.16 6.41 -15.62
N SER A 87 -5.12 5.75 -14.97
CA SER A 87 -6.18 6.42 -14.19
C SER A 87 -5.79 6.62 -12.72
N ILE A 88 -4.76 5.93 -12.25
CA ILE A 88 -4.20 5.99 -10.90
C ILE A 88 -2.69 6.15 -11.01
N ASP A 89 -2.13 7.05 -10.21
CA ASP A 89 -0.70 7.33 -10.14
C ASP A 89 0.00 6.50 -9.07
N ILE A 90 -0.60 6.42 -7.88
CA ILE A 90 -0.09 5.74 -6.69
C ILE A 90 -1.17 4.80 -6.14
N GLY A 91 -0.79 3.60 -5.72
CA GLY A 91 -1.72 2.61 -5.20
C GLY A 91 -1.24 1.91 -3.94
N TYR A 92 -2.19 1.49 -3.11
CA TYR A 92 -1.96 0.58 -2.00
C TYR A 92 -2.29 -0.85 -2.42
N ILE A 93 -1.44 -1.80 -2.06
CA ILE A 93 -1.64 -3.23 -2.33
C ILE A 93 -1.27 -4.09 -1.13
N GLY A 94 -1.99 -5.20 -0.98
CA GLY A 94 -1.63 -6.27 -0.04
C GLY A 94 -0.68 -7.30 -0.64
N GLN A 95 -0.21 -8.20 0.22
CA GLN A 95 0.83 -9.21 -0.06
C GLN A 95 0.64 -9.94 -1.40
N GLY A 96 -0.55 -10.46 -1.67
CA GLY A 96 -0.78 -11.31 -2.86
C GLY A 96 -0.49 -10.62 -4.18
N ALA A 97 -0.63 -9.29 -4.25
CA ALA A 97 -0.33 -8.52 -5.44
C ALA A 97 1.17 -8.17 -5.58
N HIS A 98 2.01 -8.34 -4.54
CA HIS A 98 3.46 -8.09 -4.62
C HIS A 98 4.15 -8.96 -5.67
N LYS A 99 3.64 -10.16 -5.96
CA LYS A 99 4.16 -11.00 -7.07
C LYS A 99 4.10 -10.29 -8.44
N LEU A 100 3.17 -9.35 -8.61
CA LEU A 100 3.10 -8.52 -9.83
C LEU A 100 4.22 -7.47 -9.86
N CYS A 101 4.63 -6.94 -8.69
CA CYS A 101 5.80 -6.06 -8.57
C CYS A 101 7.10 -6.83 -8.85
N ILE A 102 7.26 -8.01 -8.25
CA ILE A 102 8.42 -8.91 -8.50
C ILE A 102 8.55 -9.22 -10.00
N ASN A 103 7.42 -9.40 -10.69
CA ASN A 103 7.37 -9.61 -12.15
C ASN A 103 7.50 -8.31 -12.97
N GLY A 104 7.86 -7.17 -12.35
CA GLY A 104 8.20 -5.92 -13.02
C GLY A 104 7.01 -5.07 -13.49
N ARG A 105 5.79 -5.31 -12.99
CA ARG A 105 4.59 -4.53 -13.37
C ARG A 105 4.48 -3.20 -12.62
N ALA A 106 5.00 -3.11 -11.40
CA ALA A 106 5.03 -1.90 -10.60
C ALA A 106 6.22 -1.93 -9.63
N ASP A 107 6.60 -0.79 -9.09
CA ASP A 107 7.65 -0.65 -8.07
C ASP A 107 7.01 -0.32 -6.71
N ILE A 108 7.56 -0.91 -5.65
CA ILE A 108 7.18 -0.60 -4.27
C ILE A 108 8.05 0.56 -3.78
N PHE A 109 7.44 1.63 -3.27
CA PHE A 109 8.18 2.79 -2.77
C PHE A 109 7.97 3.09 -1.29
N ALA A 110 6.99 2.46 -0.63
CA ALA A 110 6.81 2.57 0.82
C ALA A 110 6.22 1.28 1.40
N LEU A 111 6.84 0.77 2.48
CA LEU A 111 6.28 -0.29 3.31
C LEU A 111 5.21 0.32 4.21
N ALA A 112 3.98 -0.17 4.14
CA ALA A 112 2.89 0.28 5.00
C ALA A 112 2.93 -0.44 6.36
N HIS A 113 3.06 -1.76 6.35
CA HIS A 113 3.11 -2.58 7.56
C HIS A 113 3.41 -4.06 7.27
N VAL A 114 3.71 -4.80 8.34
CA VAL A 114 3.67 -6.26 8.35
C VAL A 114 2.30 -6.71 8.82
N SER A 115 1.53 -7.33 7.93
CA SER A 115 0.13 -7.68 8.16
C SER A 115 -0.04 -8.90 9.07
N ASN A 116 -1.06 -8.86 9.91
CA ASN A 116 -1.58 -9.98 10.68
C ASN A 116 -3.09 -10.19 10.41
N SER A 117 -3.60 -9.63 9.32
CA SER A 117 -5.04 -9.50 9.03
C SER A 117 -5.65 -10.68 8.26
N ASP A 118 -4.81 -11.47 7.59
CA ASP A 118 -5.30 -12.59 6.77
C ASP A 118 -5.59 -13.82 7.63
N GLY A 119 -6.60 -14.61 7.23
CA GLY A 119 -6.92 -15.84 7.89
C GLY A 119 -7.75 -16.81 7.05
N VAL A 120 -7.67 -18.08 7.42
CA VAL A 120 -8.59 -19.13 6.93
C VAL A 120 -9.57 -19.44 8.05
N ILE A 121 -10.86 -19.37 7.71
CA ILE A 121 -11.98 -19.56 8.64
C ILE A 121 -12.81 -20.74 8.18
N GLY A 122 -13.00 -21.71 9.06
CA GLY A 122 -13.88 -22.84 8.88
C GLY A 122 -15.17 -22.74 9.67
N SER A 123 -16.01 -23.78 9.58
CA SER A 123 -17.28 -23.95 10.31
C SER A 123 -17.33 -25.34 10.91
N LYS A 124 -17.65 -25.43 12.21
CA LYS A 124 -17.80 -26.72 12.90
C LYS A 124 -18.94 -27.55 12.35
N GLU A 125 -20.07 -26.91 12.04
CA GLU A 125 -21.24 -27.57 11.44
C GLU A 125 -20.94 -28.14 10.06
N LYS A 126 -20.04 -27.51 9.30
CA LYS A 126 -19.59 -27.97 7.99
C LYS A 126 -18.46 -29.02 8.08
N GLY A 127 -17.92 -29.27 9.28
CA GLY A 127 -16.78 -30.17 9.50
C GLY A 127 -15.48 -29.63 8.91
N THR A 128 -15.31 -28.30 8.93
CA THR A 128 -14.09 -27.58 8.52
C THR A 128 -13.45 -26.90 9.71
N ASP A 129 -13.56 -27.47 10.89
CA ASP A 129 -12.99 -26.97 12.15
C ASP A 129 -11.52 -27.40 12.37
N THR A 130 -10.95 -28.12 11.41
CA THR A 130 -9.51 -28.45 11.33
C THR A 130 -8.99 -28.24 9.91
N ILE A 131 -7.67 -28.13 9.74
CA ILE A 131 -7.07 -28.01 8.40
C ILE A 131 -7.39 -29.25 7.54
N GLU A 132 -7.30 -30.44 8.09
CA GLU A 132 -7.60 -31.71 7.40
C GLU A 132 -9.08 -31.77 6.97
N GLY A 133 -9.97 -31.14 7.74
CA GLY A 133 -11.39 -31.02 7.43
C GLY A 133 -11.70 -30.21 6.16
N LEU A 134 -10.75 -29.45 5.65
CA LEU A 134 -10.91 -28.70 4.40
C LEU A 134 -10.94 -29.59 3.14
N LYS A 135 -10.45 -30.83 3.23
CA LYS A 135 -10.36 -31.74 2.08
C LYS A 135 -11.72 -31.99 1.44
N GLY A 136 -11.82 -31.74 0.13
CA GLY A 136 -13.04 -31.92 -0.66
C GLY A 136 -14.13 -30.88 -0.42
N LYS A 137 -13.89 -29.87 0.42
CA LYS A 137 -14.86 -28.84 0.77
C LYS A 137 -14.87 -27.67 -0.21
N LYS A 138 -15.96 -26.90 -0.20
CA LYS A 138 -16.10 -25.64 -0.94
C LYS A 138 -15.48 -24.51 -0.15
N ILE A 139 -14.40 -23.94 -0.66
CA ILE A 139 -13.67 -22.88 0.05
C ILE A 139 -13.65 -21.63 -0.82
N ALA A 140 -14.22 -20.55 -0.28
CA ALA A 140 -14.22 -19.24 -0.92
C ALA A 140 -12.88 -18.52 -0.69
N TYR A 141 -12.36 -17.87 -1.73
CA TYR A 141 -11.15 -17.07 -1.68
C TYR A 141 -11.18 -15.99 -2.77
N SER A 142 -10.26 -15.04 -2.73
CA SER A 142 -10.09 -14.02 -3.77
C SER A 142 -8.75 -14.22 -4.46
N SER A 143 -8.80 -14.52 -5.75
CA SER A 143 -7.62 -14.85 -6.56
C SER A 143 -6.67 -13.65 -6.71
N GLY A 144 -5.36 -13.92 -6.67
CA GLY A 144 -4.33 -12.88 -6.80
C GLY A 144 -4.12 -11.98 -5.58
N THR A 145 -4.84 -12.24 -4.46
CA THR A 145 -4.76 -11.48 -3.21
C THR A 145 -4.09 -12.28 -2.09
N SER A 146 -3.92 -11.68 -0.91
CA SER A 146 -3.44 -12.35 0.30
C SER A 146 -4.34 -13.51 0.74
N SER A 147 -5.62 -13.48 0.37
CA SER A 147 -6.59 -14.56 0.60
C SER A 147 -6.17 -15.87 -0.08
N GLU A 148 -5.74 -15.81 -1.35
CA GLU A 148 -5.20 -16.98 -2.04
C GLU A 148 -3.93 -17.50 -1.39
N ASP A 149 -3.03 -16.59 -1.02
CA ASP A 149 -1.74 -16.93 -0.43
C ASP A 149 -1.91 -17.64 0.93
N ILE A 150 -2.73 -17.08 1.84
CA ILE A 150 -2.97 -17.69 3.15
C ILE A 150 -3.69 -19.04 3.03
N LEU A 151 -4.57 -19.20 2.02
CA LEU A 151 -5.24 -20.49 1.74
C LEU A 151 -4.24 -21.54 1.27
N LYS A 152 -3.38 -21.23 0.30
CA LYS A 152 -2.33 -22.13 -0.21
C LYS A 152 -1.42 -22.60 0.93
N LYS A 153 -0.96 -21.67 1.79
CA LYS A 153 -0.12 -21.96 2.96
C LYS A 153 -0.85 -22.87 3.98
N THR A 154 -2.13 -22.60 4.23
CA THR A 154 -2.95 -23.42 5.13
C THR A 154 -3.11 -24.84 4.60
N LEU A 155 -3.41 -24.99 3.33
CA LEU A 155 -3.53 -26.30 2.68
C LEU A 155 -2.21 -27.05 2.71
N ALA A 156 -1.09 -26.40 2.36
CA ALA A 156 0.25 -26.99 2.39
C ALA A 156 0.62 -27.50 3.80
N LYS A 157 0.25 -26.75 4.86
CA LYS A 157 0.45 -27.17 6.25
C LYS A 157 -0.29 -28.48 6.58
N GLY A 158 -1.43 -28.73 5.94
CA GLY A 158 -2.19 -29.98 6.02
C GLY A 158 -1.78 -31.04 4.99
N GLY A 159 -0.70 -30.83 4.22
CA GLY A 159 -0.27 -31.74 3.15
C GLY A 159 -1.21 -31.77 1.94
N MET A 160 -1.95 -30.70 1.71
CA MET A 160 -2.93 -30.51 0.63
C MET A 160 -2.50 -29.42 -0.34
N THR A 161 -3.17 -29.40 -1.49
CA THR A 161 -3.05 -28.34 -2.50
C THR A 161 -4.43 -27.80 -2.86
N MET A 162 -4.51 -26.82 -3.75
CA MET A 162 -5.78 -26.30 -4.27
C MET A 162 -6.62 -27.37 -5.00
N ASP A 163 -5.98 -28.42 -5.52
CA ASP A 163 -6.67 -29.54 -6.19
C ASP A 163 -7.41 -30.48 -5.20
N ASP A 164 -7.08 -30.42 -3.91
CA ASP A 164 -7.73 -31.22 -2.86
C ASP A 164 -9.03 -30.59 -2.35
N ILE A 165 -9.41 -29.40 -2.82
CA ILE A 165 -10.60 -28.66 -2.42
C ILE A 165 -11.46 -28.28 -3.63
N THR A 166 -12.68 -27.80 -3.40
CA THR A 166 -13.47 -27.08 -4.39
C THR A 166 -13.25 -25.57 -4.16
N ALA A 167 -12.25 -25.02 -4.83
CA ALA A 167 -11.90 -23.60 -4.71
C ALA A 167 -12.92 -22.72 -5.45
N ILE A 168 -13.49 -21.73 -4.77
CA ILE A 168 -14.51 -20.81 -5.31
C ILE A 168 -13.94 -19.40 -5.26
N ASP A 169 -13.54 -18.89 -6.43
CA ASP A 169 -13.03 -17.53 -6.58
C ASP A 169 -14.17 -16.51 -6.55
N MET A 170 -14.07 -15.50 -5.68
CA MET A 170 -15.01 -14.39 -5.59
C MET A 170 -14.39 -13.20 -4.87
N ASP A 171 -14.97 -12.00 -5.01
CA ASP A 171 -14.52 -10.83 -4.26
C ASP A 171 -14.75 -10.97 -2.75
N ALA A 172 -14.00 -10.18 -1.96
CA ALA A 172 -13.99 -10.28 -0.50
C ALA A 172 -15.37 -10.04 0.15
N THR A 173 -16.21 -9.19 -0.44
CA THR A 173 -17.57 -8.92 0.08
C THR A 173 -18.48 -10.12 -0.15
N ASN A 174 -18.37 -10.77 -1.30
CA ASN A 174 -19.13 -11.98 -1.61
C ASN A 174 -18.66 -13.18 -0.77
N ILE A 175 -17.38 -13.26 -0.38
CA ILE A 175 -16.86 -14.27 0.57
C ILE A 175 -17.63 -14.20 1.89
N VAL A 176 -17.80 -13.01 2.46
CA VAL A 176 -18.57 -12.82 3.70
C VAL A 176 -20.01 -13.30 3.54
N THR A 177 -20.67 -12.89 2.45
CA THR A 177 -22.04 -13.30 2.16
C THR A 177 -22.17 -14.80 1.97
N ALA A 178 -21.21 -15.43 1.30
CA ALA A 178 -21.19 -16.88 1.06
C ALA A 178 -21.01 -17.67 2.37
N MET A 179 -20.18 -17.21 3.29
CA MET A 179 -20.02 -17.83 4.61
C MET A 179 -21.29 -17.70 5.46
N ILE A 180 -21.86 -16.49 5.57
CA ILE A 180 -23.07 -16.24 6.36
C ILE A 180 -24.26 -17.05 5.83
N SER A 181 -24.41 -17.18 4.51
CA SER A 181 -25.47 -17.99 3.91
C SER A 181 -25.23 -19.50 3.94
N GLY A 182 -24.03 -19.94 4.35
CA GLY A 182 -23.63 -21.35 4.34
C GLY A 182 -23.49 -21.96 2.95
N SER A 183 -23.33 -21.16 1.89
CA SER A 183 -23.15 -21.62 0.51
C SER A 183 -21.74 -22.17 0.23
N VAL A 184 -20.78 -21.81 1.09
CA VAL A 184 -19.44 -22.38 1.16
C VAL A 184 -19.17 -22.99 2.54
N ASP A 185 -18.17 -23.86 2.65
CA ASP A 185 -17.88 -24.59 3.87
C ASP A 185 -16.78 -23.92 4.71
N ALA A 186 -15.93 -23.13 4.08
CA ALA A 186 -14.85 -22.35 4.70
C ALA A 186 -14.49 -21.18 3.77
N CYS A 187 -13.71 -20.25 4.28
CA CYS A 187 -13.17 -19.16 3.47
C CYS A 187 -11.76 -18.76 3.88
N ALA A 188 -11.07 -18.09 2.97
CA ALA A 188 -9.87 -17.32 3.23
C ALA A 188 -10.16 -15.86 2.92
N THR A 189 -9.80 -14.94 3.82
CA THR A 189 -10.03 -13.51 3.66
C THR A 189 -9.20 -12.71 4.68
N TRP A 190 -9.33 -11.39 4.65
CA TRP A 190 -8.62 -10.47 5.53
C TRP A 190 -9.57 -9.57 6.32
N VAL A 191 -9.05 -8.87 7.31
CA VAL A 191 -9.78 -7.87 8.11
C VAL A 191 -10.18 -6.68 7.21
N PRO A 192 -11.43 -6.17 7.26
CA PRO A 192 -12.47 -6.45 8.26
C PRO A 192 -13.36 -7.67 7.96
N ASN A 193 -13.26 -8.27 6.78
CA ASN A 193 -14.15 -9.37 6.34
C ASN A 193 -14.03 -10.60 7.24
N SER A 194 -12.81 -10.97 7.65
CA SER A 194 -12.56 -12.10 8.56
C SER A 194 -13.24 -11.89 9.92
N LEU A 195 -13.16 -10.69 10.48
CA LEU A 195 -13.85 -10.34 11.73
C LEU A 195 -15.36 -10.48 11.58
N LYS A 196 -15.92 -9.98 10.47
CA LYS A 196 -17.34 -10.06 10.21
C LYS A 196 -17.83 -11.50 10.08
N VAL A 197 -17.09 -12.37 9.40
CA VAL A 197 -17.41 -13.81 9.34
C VAL A 197 -17.40 -14.43 10.73
N LEU A 198 -16.38 -14.15 11.55
CA LEU A 198 -16.28 -14.68 12.92
C LEU A 198 -17.38 -14.17 13.86
N GLN A 199 -17.93 -12.98 13.58
CA GLN A 199 -19.02 -12.38 14.37
C GLN A 199 -20.41 -12.90 13.97
N GLU A 200 -20.64 -13.10 12.65
CA GLU A 200 -21.96 -13.38 12.09
C GLU A 200 -22.23 -14.89 11.89
N VAL A 201 -21.22 -15.74 11.97
CA VAL A 201 -21.34 -17.19 11.84
C VAL A 201 -21.03 -17.84 13.17
N ASP A 202 -22.06 -18.25 13.92
CA ASP A 202 -21.97 -18.72 15.31
C ASP A 202 -20.94 -19.84 15.55
N ASP A 203 -20.75 -20.72 14.58
CA ASP A 203 -19.83 -21.85 14.65
C ASP A 203 -18.52 -21.67 13.89
N ALA A 204 -18.26 -20.44 13.42
CA ALA A 204 -17.02 -20.10 12.75
C ALA A 204 -15.80 -20.26 13.66
N ILE A 205 -14.72 -20.75 13.09
CA ILE A 205 -13.44 -20.90 13.78
C ILE A 205 -12.29 -20.50 12.87
N GLN A 206 -11.39 -19.67 13.37
CA GLN A 206 -10.16 -19.36 12.67
C GLN A 206 -9.19 -20.52 12.74
N LEU A 207 -8.80 -21.08 11.59
CA LEU A 207 -7.90 -22.23 11.48
C LEU A 207 -6.43 -21.79 11.47
N THR A 208 -6.15 -20.75 10.72
CA THR A 208 -4.81 -20.15 10.57
C THR A 208 -4.91 -18.66 10.37
N ASP A 209 -3.82 -17.97 10.64
CA ASP A 209 -3.58 -16.55 10.40
C ASP A 209 -2.14 -16.31 9.93
N ASN A 210 -1.76 -15.06 9.64
CA ASN A 210 -0.39 -14.71 9.25
C ASN A 210 0.64 -15.12 10.34
N LYS A 211 0.27 -15.06 11.63
CA LYS A 211 1.16 -15.42 12.74
C LYS A 211 1.50 -16.90 12.73
N THR A 212 0.57 -17.74 12.23
CA THR A 212 0.78 -19.19 12.07
C THR A 212 1.99 -19.52 11.17
N PHE A 213 2.33 -18.62 10.24
CA PHE A 213 3.38 -18.81 9.23
C PHE A 213 4.59 -17.87 9.41
N ARG A 214 4.64 -17.10 10.50
CA ARG A 214 5.64 -16.03 10.70
C ARG A 214 7.09 -16.54 10.76
N ALA A 215 7.30 -17.82 11.04
CA ALA A 215 8.65 -18.41 11.03
C ALA A 215 9.21 -18.59 9.60
N ASP A 216 8.33 -18.73 8.60
CA ASP A 216 8.68 -19.10 7.24
C ASP A 216 8.48 -17.97 6.24
N THR A 217 7.62 -17.00 6.56
CA THR A 217 7.26 -15.88 5.66
C THR A 217 6.70 -14.68 6.43
N VAL A 218 6.62 -13.55 5.74
CA VAL A 218 5.93 -12.34 6.21
C VAL A 218 4.86 -11.92 5.22
N SER A 219 3.77 -11.36 5.73
CA SER A 219 2.74 -10.72 4.91
C SER A 219 3.00 -9.22 4.93
N LEU A 220 3.29 -8.62 3.79
CA LEU A 220 3.60 -7.20 3.66
C LEU A 220 2.51 -6.50 2.89
N ASP A 221 2.14 -5.31 3.34
CA ASP A 221 1.32 -4.40 2.57
C ASP A 221 2.13 -3.15 2.24
N SER A 222 1.95 -2.63 1.02
CA SER A 222 2.87 -1.62 0.49
C SER A 222 2.18 -0.63 -0.43
N TRP A 223 2.82 0.52 -0.58
CA TRP A 223 2.47 1.54 -1.55
C TRP A 223 3.33 1.39 -2.80
N ILE A 224 2.70 1.46 -3.95
CA ILE A 224 3.29 1.18 -5.26
C ILE A 224 3.11 2.32 -6.25
N VAL A 225 3.96 2.30 -7.25
CA VAL A 225 3.99 3.24 -8.36
C VAL A 225 4.36 2.50 -9.64
N MET A 226 3.91 2.97 -10.80
CA MET A 226 4.40 2.43 -12.07
C MET A 226 5.85 2.85 -12.29
N LYS A 227 6.71 1.94 -12.79
CA LYS A 227 8.14 2.19 -13.00
C LYS A 227 8.41 3.46 -13.81
N LYS A 228 7.68 3.64 -14.91
CA LYS A 228 7.82 4.88 -15.72
C LYS A 228 7.50 6.14 -14.92
N TYR A 229 6.45 6.08 -14.05
CA TYR A 229 6.07 7.23 -13.23
C TYR A 229 7.14 7.57 -12.20
N SER A 230 7.74 6.56 -11.54
CA SER A 230 8.81 6.77 -10.55
C SER A 230 10.07 7.37 -11.19
N GLU A 231 10.44 6.92 -12.40
CA GLU A 231 11.58 7.45 -13.15
C GLU A 231 11.38 8.92 -13.57
N GLU A 232 10.17 9.29 -14.01
CA GLU A 232 9.84 10.64 -14.47
C GLU A 232 9.54 11.63 -13.33
N ASN A 233 9.11 11.14 -12.13
CA ASN A 233 8.60 11.96 -11.03
C ASN A 233 9.25 11.64 -9.68
N ARG A 234 10.55 11.28 -9.65
CA ARG A 234 11.22 10.81 -8.44
C ARG A 234 11.12 11.80 -7.26
N ASP A 235 11.30 13.09 -7.50
CA ASP A 235 11.17 14.13 -6.44
C ASP A 235 9.75 14.15 -5.85
N LEU A 236 8.73 14.10 -6.70
CA LEU A 236 7.33 14.04 -6.28
C LEU A 236 7.08 12.77 -5.44
N LEU A 237 7.64 11.63 -5.84
CA LEU A 237 7.49 10.38 -5.12
C LEU A 237 8.12 10.43 -3.72
N VAL A 238 9.29 11.04 -3.58
CA VAL A 238 9.95 11.26 -2.27
C VAL A 238 9.10 12.17 -1.38
N ARG A 239 8.58 13.28 -1.93
CA ARG A 239 7.69 14.20 -1.19
C ARG A 239 6.39 13.51 -0.77
N PHE A 240 5.79 12.72 -1.65
CA PHE A 240 4.60 11.94 -1.35
C PHE A 240 4.88 10.93 -0.22
N ALA A 241 5.97 10.16 -0.32
CA ALA A 241 6.37 9.21 0.70
C ALA A 241 6.64 9.88 2.06
N ARG A 242 7.26 11.08 2.06
CA ARG A 242 7.50 11.86 3.29
C ARG A 242 6.19 12.27 3.97
N ALA A 243 5.24 12.80 3.22
CA ALA A 243 3.91 13.14 3.75
C ALA A 243 3.19 11.90 4.31
N LEU A 244 3.26 10.78 3.57
CA LEU A 244 2.66 9.52 3.98
C LEU A 244 3.27 8.97 5.28
N TYR A 245 4.61 8.99 5.42
CA TYR A 245 5.29 8.54 6.64
C TYR A 245 4.99 9.44 7.84
N LYS A 246 4.83 10.76 7.66
CA LYS A 246 4.31 11.63 8.73
C LYS A 246 2.91 11.20 9.20
N GLY A 247 2.05 10.77 8.28
CA GLY A 247 0.75 10.19 8.61
C GLY A 247 0.88 8.85 9.37
N PHE A 248 1.84 8.01 9.02
CA PHE A 248 2.15 6.79 9.77
C PHE A 248 2.64 7.09 11.18
N ASP A 249 3.50 8.09 11.34
CA ASP A 249 4.01 8.50 12.65
C ASP A 249 2.90 9.04 13.54
N TYR A 250 1.97 9.85 12.99
CA TYR A 250 0.80 10.34 13.72
C TYR A 250 -0.09 9.19 14.22
N ARG A 251 -0.41 8.24 13.34
CA ARG A 251 -1.21 7.06 13.65
C ARG A 251 -0.51 6.12 14.67
N ALA A 252 0.84 6.12 14.74
CA ALA A 252 1.58 5.26 15.67
C ALA A 252 1.33 5.62 17.15
N ASP A 253 0.90 6.83 17.45
CA ASP A 253 0.42 7.20 18.78
C ASP A 253 -1.05 6.77 18.93
N HIS A 254 -1.29 5.71 19.68
CA HIS A 254 -2.62 5.15 19.93
C HIS A 254 -3.59 6.11 20.64
N SER A 255 -3.12 7.26 21.15
CA SER A 255 -4.01 8.31 21.65
C SER A 255 -4.85 8.93 20.54
N HIS A 256 -4.45 8.76 19.27
CA HIS A 256 -5.14 9.25 18.07
C HIS A 256 -6.09 8.22 17.42
N ASP A 257 -6.16 6.99 17.91
CA ASP A 257 -6.96 5.91 17.30
C ASP A 257 -8.42 6.32 17.07
N ASP A 258 -9.04 6.97 18.06
CA ASP A 258 -10.43 7.43 17.97
C ASP A 258 -10.64 8.48 16.86
N GLU A 259 -9.70 9.38 16.70
CA GLU A 259 -9.73 10.45 15.70
C GLU A 259 -9.47 9.90 14.30
N VAL A 260 -8.41 9.10 14.12
CA VAL A 260 -8.07 8.47 12.84
C VAL A 260 -9.21 7.55 12.36
N CYS A 261 -9.78 6.71 13.26
CA CYS A 261 -10.93 5.89 12.93
C CYS A 261 -12.17 6.75 12.58
N GLY A 262 -12.32 7.93 13.19
CA GLY A 262 -13.38 8.89 12.84
C GLY A 262 -13.26 9.39 11.40
N TRP A 263 -12.08 9.85 10.99
CA TRP A 263 -11.81 10.30 9.63
C TRP A 263 -12.03 9.19 8.59
N ILE A 264 -11.55 7.96 8.88
CA ILE A 264 -11.76 6.80 8.01
C ILE A 264 -13.24 6.47 7.91
N ALA A 265 -13.97 6.42 9.04
CA ALA A 265 -15.42 6.14 9.09
C ALA A 265 -16.20 7.11 8.21
N ASP A 266 -15.86 8.40 8.27
CA ASP A 266 -16.48 9.44 7.44
C ASP A 266 -16.15 9.25 5.95
N LYS A 267 -14.95 8.78 5.62
CA LYS A 267 -14.51 8.56 4.23
C LYS A 267 -15.23 7.37 3.59
N ILE A 268 -15.21 6.18 4.24
CA ILE A 268 -15.70 4.93 3.65
C ILE A 268 -17.09 4.53 4.12
N LYS A 269 -17.75 5.35 4.97
CA LYS A 269 -19.09 5.09 5.51
C LYS A 269 -19.22 3.77 6.28
N LEU A 270 -18.13 3.37 6.95
CA LEU A 270 -18.08 2.21 7.83
C LEU A 270 -18.29 2.68 9.29
N ASP A 271 -18.82 1.77 10.12
CA ASP A 271 -18.94 2.06 11.55
C ASP A 271 -17.57 2.23 12.21
N LYS A 272 -17.39 3.29 12.99
CA LYS A 272 -16.12 3.60 13.66
C LYS A 272 -15.67 2.49 14.62
N GLN A 273 -16.63 1.82 15.30
CA GLN A 273 -16.28 0.72 16.19
C GLN A 273 -15.62 -0.45 15.45
N THR A 274 -16.12 -0.76 14.25
CA THR A 274 -15.51 -1.75 13.36
C THR A 274 -14.07 -1.38 12.97
N LEU A 275 -13.77 -0.09 12.82
CA LEU A 275 -12.40 0.38 12.53
C LEU A 275 -11.49 0.29 13.76
N LEU A 276 -12.00 0.61 14.96
CA LEU A 276 -11.25 0.45 16.21
C LEU A 276 -10.83 -1.01 16.49
N GLU A 277 -11.58 -1.99 16.01
CA GLU A 277 -11.19 -3.40 16.08
C GLU A 277 -10.01 -3.75 15.17
N GLN A 278 -9.67 -2.87 14.21
CA GLN A 278 -8.60 -3.08 13.23
C GLN A 278 -7.26 -2.43 13.63
N VAL A 279 -7.22 -1.59 14.65
CA VAL A 279 -6.00 -0.82 14.99
C VAL A 279 -4.79 -1.68 15.39
N ASN A 280 -5.01 -2.95 15.79
CA ASN A 280 -3.98 -3.88 16.26
C ASN A 280 -3.75 -5.07 15.29
N VAL A 281 -4.21 -4.99 14.03
CA VAL A 281 -4.11 -6.13 13.09
C VAL A 281 -2.80 -6.19 12.32
N ALA A 282 -1.84 -5.33 12.61
CA ALA A 282 -0.54 -5.30 11.94
C ALA A 282 0.56 -4.77 12.85
N ASP A 283 1.80 -5.03 12.46
CA ASP A 283 2.97 -4.33 12.97
C ASP A 283 3.19 -3.12 12.04
N TRP A 284 2.77 -1.96 12.51
CA TRP A 284 2.69 -0.74 11.72
C TRP A 284 4.06 -0.09 11.53
N THR A 285 4.35 0.33 10.30
CA THR A 285 5.58 1.03 9.97
C THR A 285 5.54 2.50 10.44
N THR A 286 6.71 3.04 10.79
CA THR A 286 6.95 4.45 11.10
C THR A 286 8.16 4.95 10.33
N SER A 287 8.32 6.28 10.22
CA SER A 287 9.52 6.88 9.61
C SER A 287 10.79 6.50 10.37
N ASP A 288 10.72 6.43 11.71
CA ASP A 288 11.84 6.03 12.55
C ASP A 288 12.25 4.57 12.32
N PHE A 289 11.29 3.66 12.15
CA PHE A 289 11.58 2.27 11.80
C PHE A 289 12.30 2.18 10.45
N ILE A 290 11.80 2.83 9.41
CA ILE A 290 12.43 2.85 8.07
C ILE A 290 13.85 3.42 8.15
N ARG A 291 14.02 4.55 8.85
CA ARG A 291 15.32 5.24 8.99
C ARG A 291 16.39 4.32 9.60
N ASN A 292 16.02 3.54 10.61
CA ASN A 292 16.97 2.77 11.42
C ASN A 292 17.08 1.29 11.00
N HIS A 293 16.12 0.75 10.22
CA HIS A 293 16.01 -0.69 9.93
C HIS A 293 15.82 -1.00 8.44
N LEU A 294 16.38 -0.19 7.54
CA LEU A 294 16.17 -0.36 6.10
C LEU A 294 16.66 -1.72 5.58
N ASP A 295 17.72 -2.25 6.14
CA ASP A 295 18.23 -3.61 5.80
C ASP A 295 17.25 -4.70 6.26
N GLU A 296 16.57 -4.50 7.38
CA GLU A 296 15.50 -5.40 7.85
C GLU A 296 14.29 -5.35 6.93
N VAL A 297 13.91 -4.15 6.48
CA VAL A 297 12.84 -3.96 5.48
C VAL A 297 13.17 -4.72 4.20
N LYS A 298 14.40 -4.61 3.69
CA LYS A 298 14.85 -5.41 2.54
C LYS A 298 14.71 -6.92 2.82
N GLY A 299 15.15 -7.37 3.99
CA GLY A 299 15.03 -8.77 4.41
C GLY A 299 13.58 -9.27 4.46
N TYR A 300 12.61 -8.41 4.80
CA TYR A 300 11.18 -8.77 4.75
C TYR A 300 10.75 -9.06 3.31
N TYR A 301 11.12 -8.23 2.33
CA TYR A 301 10.78 -8.48 0.92
C TYR A 301 11.48 -9.72 0.37
N GLU A 302 12.73 -9.98 0.76
CA GLU A 302 13.45 -11.21 0.41
C GLU A 302 12.73 -12.45 0.96
N LEU A 303 12.31 -12.41 2.22
CA LEU A 303 11.59 -13.51 2.87
C LEU A 303 10.21 -13.74 2.24
N GLN A 304 9.48 -12.66 1.93
CA GLN A 304 8.19 -12.74 1.23
C GLN A 304 8.36 -13.35 -0.16
N GLN A 305 9.31 -12.84 -0.95
CA GLN A 305 9.59 -13.34 -2.31
C GLN A 305 9.95 -14.81 -2.31
N LYS A 306 10.79 -15.24 -1.35
CA LYS A 306 11.14 -16.66 -1.21
C LYS A 306 9.89 -17.55 -1.13
N SER A 307 8.87 -17.15 -0.39
CA SER A 307 7.61 -17.87 -0.28
C SER A 307 6.87 -17.96 -1.63
N PHE A 308 6.89 -16.89 -2.44
CA PHE A 308 6.28 -16.91 -3.78
C PHE A 308 7.06 -17.76 -4.78
N VAL A 309 8.39 -17.76 -4.69
CA VAL A 309 9.24 -18.63 -5.52
C VAL A 309 9.02 -20.10 -5.18
N GLU A 310 8.96 -20.45 -3.90
CA GLU A 310 8.69 -21.82 -3.43
C GLU A 310 7.29 -22.33 -3.86
N SER A 311 6.29 -21.43 -3.96
CA SER A 311 4.97 -21.77 -4.48
C SER A 311 4.86 -21.72 -6.00
N GLY A 312 5.91 -21.30 -6.71
CA GLY A 312 5.94 -21.21 -8.17
C GLY A 312 5.17 -20.01 -8.74
N ASP A 313 4.87 -19.01 -7.92
CA ASP A 313 4.11 -17.82 -8.31
C ASP A 313 4.96 -16.75 -9.00
N CYS A 314 6.29 -16.75 -8.80
CA CYS A 314 7.24 -15.87 -9.46
C CYS A 314 8.65 -16.48 -9.52
N GLU A 315 9.56 -15.87 -10.30
CA GLU A 315 10.99 -16.15 -10.28
C GLU A 315 11.71 -15.26 -9.26
N GLU A 316 12.90 -15.68 -8.81
CA GLU A 316 13.73 -14.88 -7.92
C GLU A 316 14.25 -13.65 -8.65
N THR A 317 14.05 -12.48 -8.06
CA THR A 317 14.42 -11.15 -8.60
C THR A 317 15.10 -10.35 -7.50
N PRO A 318 16.20 -9.61 -7.76
CA PRO A 318 16.80 -8.72 -6.77
C PRO A 318 15.75 -7.74 -6.21
N VAL A 319 15.70 -7.59 -4.89
CA VAL A 319 14.71 -6.72 -4.22
C VAL A 319 14.81 -5.28 -4.75
N GLU A 320 16.01 -4.81 -5.05
CA GLU A 320 16.29 -3.47 -5.56
C GLU A 320 15.72 -3.22 -6.98
N ASP A 321 15.32 -4.27 -7.70
CA ASP A 321 14.72 -4.14 -9.03
C ASP A 321 13.22 -3.77 -8.98
N TYR A 322 12.56 -3.97 -7.82
CA TYR A 322 11.14 -3.70 -7.62
C TYR A 322 10.79 -2.97 -6.32
N VAL A 323 11.77 -2.74 -5.41
CA VAL A 323 11.59 -1.97 -4.17
C VAL A 323 12.54 -0.78 -4.15
N LEU A 324 11.99 0.42 -4.16
CA LEU A 324 12.72 1.68 -4.17
C LEU A 324 13.16 2.06 -2.76
N LEU A 325 14.12 1.29 -2.20
CA LEU A 325 14.65 1.50 -0.84
C LEU A 325 15.31 2.88 -0.67
N ASP A 326 15.86 3.44 -1.74
CA ASP A 326 16.45 4.78 -1.76
C ASP A 326 15.39 5.88 -1.58
N VAL A 327 14.20 5.71 -2.16
CA VAL A 327 13.05 6.60 -1.94
C VAL A 327 12.58 6.54 -0.49
N MET A 328 12.44 5.34 0.09
CA MET A 328 12.08 5.18 1.51
C MET A 328 13.08 5.88 2.42
N LYS A 329 14.38 5.65 2.16
CA LYS A 329 15.48 6.26 2.93
C LYS A 329 15.45 7.78 2.87
N GLU A 330 15.29 8.36 1.68
CA GLU A 330 15.28 9.81 1.47
C GLU A 330 14.04 10.46 2.10
N ALA A 331 12.88 9.84 1.96
CA ALA A 331 11.63 10.30 2.55
C ALA A 331 11.67 10.36 4.09
N CYS A 332 12.42 9.46 4.73
CA CYS A 332 12.53 9.35 6.18
C CYS A 332 13.83 9.96 6.74
N ALA A 333 14.61 10.71 5.96
CA ALA A 333 15.92 11.23 6.37
C ALA A 333 15.85 12.39 7.39
N GLU A 334 14.71 13.05 7.53
CA GLU A 334 14.48 14.23 8.40
C GLU A 334 13.67 13.88 9.66
#